data_ddbd21ba7f3949c7defd97ffd3a11cdc
#
_entry.id   ddbd21ba7f3949c7defd97ffd3a11cdc
#
_cell.length_a   1.000
_cell.length_b   1.000
_cell.length_c   1.000
_cell.angle_alpha   90.00
_cell.angle_beta   90.00
_cell.angle_gamma   90.00
#
_symmetry.space_group_name_H-M   'P 1'
#
loop_
_entity.id
_entity.type
_entity.pdbx_description
1 polymer ?
#
loop_
_entity_poly.entity_id
_entity_poly.type
_entity_poly.pdbx_seq_one_letter_code
_entity_poly.pdbx_strand_id
1 'polypeptide(L)'
;MNPIYTSRRRFDIIIRFLCLGAAIFGVTWLALILFTLFYNGLAGLHLQVFTQNTPPPGSNEGGLLNAIVGSIIMTILGVGIGAPIGLFAGTYLAEYGKHDRLTSVIRFINDILLSAPSIIIGLFIYGAIVVPMGGFSAFAGTLALAVIVIPVVVRTTEDMLGLVPNPLREAASALGLPRSLVIKRIAYRAARAGLITGVLLATARVAGETAPLLFTALSNQFFSLDLTKTMANLPVTINNFVQSPYEYWKQLAWTGALLITLTVLALNIGARVLGAERTMK
;
A
#
# COMPACT_ATOMS: atom_id res chain seq x y z
N MET A 1 -16.86 47.49 22.53
CA MET A 1 -16.31 46.21 22.02
C MET A 1 -14.82 46.42 21.75
N ASN A 2 -13.98 45.52 22.25
CA ASN A 2 -12.53 45.69 22.18
C ASN A 2 -12.09 45.57 20.70
N PRO A 3 -11.40 46.54 20.09
CA PRO A 3 -11.04 46.55 18.66
C PRO A 3 -10.20 45.35 18.25
N ILE A 4 -9.46 44.77 19.19
CA ILE A 4 -8.67 43.54 18.98
C ILE A 4 -9.58 42.33 18.74
N TYR A 5 -10.72 42.24 19.41
CA TYR A 5 -11.67 41.15 19.26
C TYR A 5 -12.36 41.16 17.88
N THR A 6 -12.76 42.35 17.41
CA THR A 6 -13.38 42.51 16.09
C THR A 6 -12.42 42.19 14.94
N SER A 7 -11.15 42.57 15.06
CA SER A 7 -10.11 42.25 14.09
C SER A 7 -9.85 40.74 14.04
N ARG A 8 -9.69 40.08 15.19
CA ARG A 8 -9.48 38.61 15.28
C ARG A 8 -10.67 37.84 14.73
N ARG A 9 -11.91 38.29 15.00
CA ARG A 9 -13.11 37.65 14.47
C ARG A 9 -13.21 37.74 12.95
N ARG A 10 -12.85 38.90 12.36
CA ARG A 10 -12.81 39.05 10.89
C ARG A 10 -11.77 38.13 10.27
N PHE A 11 -10.60 38.05 10.86
CA PHE A 11 -9.52 37.16 10.41
C PHE A 11 -9.92 35.68 10.51
N ASP A 12 -10.55 35.27 11.61
CA ASP A 12 -11.09 33.91 11.78
C ASP A 12 -12.13 33.57 10.70
N ILE A 13 -13.03 34.50 10.39
CA ILE A 13 -14.02 34.31 9.32
C ILE A 13 -13.34 34.12 7.95
N ILE A 14 -12.35 34.96 7.63
CA ILE A 14 -11.60 34.88 6.37
C ILE A 14 -10.89 33.55 6.27
N ILE A 15 -10.17 33.12 7.32
CA ILE A 15 -9.47 31.80 7.34
C ILE A 15 -10.46 30.67 7.15
N ARG A 16 -11.62 30.75 7.83
CA ARG A 16 -12.67 29.72 7.71
C ARG A 16 -13.20 29.60 6.27
N PHE A 17 -13.44 30.72 5.59
CA PHE A 17 -13.84 30.71 4.18
C PHE A 17 -12.74 30.19 3.26
N LEU A 18 -11.47 30.54 3.51
CA LEU A 18 -10.34 30.01 2.75
C LEU A 18 -10.18 28.48 2.93
N CYS A 19 -10.27 28.01 4.16
CA CYS A 19 -10.23 26.57 4.44
C CYS A 19 -11.41 25.82 3.78
N LEU A 20 -12.62 26.38 3.85
CA LEU A 20 -13.79 25.81 3.20
C LEU A 20 -13.62 25.79 1.67
N GLY A 21 -13.14 26.88 1.09
CA GLY A 21 -12.86 26.99 -0.35
C GLY A 21 -11.81 25.95 -0.81
N ALA A 22 -10.74 25.81 -0.05
CA ALA A 22 -9.71 24.80 -0.33
C ALA A 22 -10.25 23.35 -0.22
N ALA A 23 -11.10 23.10 0.78
CA ALA A 23 -11.74 21.78 0.94
C ALA A 23 -12.69 21.48 -0.23
N ILE A 24 -13.55 22.44 -0.61
CA ILE A 24 -14.46 22.30 -1.76
C ILE A 24 -13.67 22.08 -3.04
N PHE A 25 -12.61 22.85 -3.27
CA PHE A 25 -11.72 22.68 -4.43
C PHE A 25 -11.15 21.25 -4.50
N GLY A 26 -10.56 20.76 -3.41
CA GLY A 26 -10.01 19.42 -3.36
C GLY A 26 -11.06 18.31 -3.59
N VAL A 27 -12.24 18.44 -2.96
CA VAL A 27 -13.33 17.45 -3.14
C VAL A 27 -13.88 17.51 -4.58
N THR A 28 -13.98 18.69 -5.19
CA THR A 28 -14.44 18.82 -6.59
C THR A 28 -13.50 18.11 -7.56
N TRP A 29 -12.17 18.33 -7.42
CA TRP A 29 -11.19 17.62 -8.25
C TRP A 29 -11.24 16.11 -8.06
N LEU A 30 -11.34 15.66 -6.80
CA LEU A 30 -11.48 14.23 -6.51
C LEU A 30 -12.75 13.65 -7.16
N ALA A 31 -13.88 14.35 -7.05
CA ALA A 31 -15.14 13.92 -7.66
C ALA A 31 -15.03 13.84 -9.19
N LEU A 32 -14.39 14.82 -9.85
CA LEU A 32 -14.17 14.82 -11.29
C LEU A 32 -13.28 13.65 -11.73
N ILE A 33 -12.18 13.38 -11.01
CA ILE A 33 -11.29 12.25 -11.29
C ILE A 33 -12.04 10.93 -11.16
N LEU A 34 -12.78 10.73 -10.07
CA LEU A 34 -13.56 9.52 -9.85
C LEU A 34 -14.67 9.38 -10.90
N PHE A 35 -15.38 10.45 -11.23
CA PHE A 35 -16.40 10.43 -12.26
C PHE A 35 -15.82 10.00 -13.62
N THR A 36 -14.70 10.59 -14.03
CA THR A 36 -14.04 10.25 -15.30
C THR A 36 -13.53 8.80 -15.28
N LEU A 37 -12.98 8.34 -14.16
CA LEU A 37 -12.53 6.97 -13.98
C LEU A 37 -13.69 5.97 -14.10
N PHE A 38 -14.81 6.22 -13.41
CA PHE A 38 -15.98 5.36 -13.48
C PHE A 38 -16.61 5.37 -14.88
N TYR A 39 -16.77 6.54 -15.49
CA TYR A 39 -17.37 6.67 -16.81
C TYR A 39 -16.60 5.89 -17.88
N ASN A 40 -15.28 6.10 -17.97
CA ASN A 40 -14.44 5.42 -18.97
C ASN A 40 -14.13 3.96 -18.59
N GLY A 41 -13.92 3.69 -17.29
CA GLY A 41 -13.56 2.36 -16.83
C GLY A 41 -14.70 1.34 -16.93
N LEU A 42 -15.95 1.77 -16.66
CA LEU A 42 -17.12 0.90 -16.83
C LEU A 42 -17.43 0.60 -18.30
N ALA A 43 -17.18 1.56 -19.20
CA ALA A 43 -17.40 1.38 -20.64
C ALA A 43 -16.55 0.23 -21.22
N GLY A 44 -15.36 -0.04 -20.64
CA GLY A 44 -14.48 -1.14 -21.07
C GLY A 44 -14.62 -2.41 -20.25
N LEU A 45 -15.53 -2.47 -19.28
CA LEU A 45 -15.68 -3.61 -18.38
C LEU A 45 -16.51 -4.72 -19.02
N HIS A 46 -15.83 -5.68 -19.65
CA HIS A 46 -16.44 -6.85 -20.27
C HIS A 46 -15.85 -8.13 -19.66
N LEU A 47 -16.53 -9.27 -19.83
CA LEU A 47 -16.05 -10.56 -19.29
C LEU A 47 -14.66 -10.93 -19.85
N GLN A 48 -14.35 -10.54 -21.06
CA GLN A 48 -13.07 -10.76 -21.71
C GLN A 48 -11.88 -10.15 -20.92
N VAL A 49 -12.10 -9.05 -20.20
CA VAL A 49 -11.09 -8.43 -19.35
C VAL A 49 -10.51 -9.41 -18.30
N PHE A 50 -11.36 -10.31 -17.81
CA PHE A 50 -10.98 -11.28 -16.77
C PHE A 50 -10.58 -12.66 -17.33
N THR A 51 -10.83 -12.94 -18.60
CA THR A 51 -10.63 -14.27 -19.20
C THR A 51 -9.54 -14.30 -20.28
N GLN A 52 -9.20 -13.14 -20.84
CA GLN A 52 -8.20 -13.04 -21.90
C GLN A 52 -6.94 -12.32 -21.44
N ASN A 53 -5.80 -12.66 -22.04
CA ASN A 53 -4.53 -11.97 -21.82
C ASN A 53 -4.50 -10.60 -22.49
N THR A 54 -3.47 -9.81 -22.14
CA THR A 54 -3.23 -8.51 -22.78
C THR A 54 -3.06 -8.67 -24.29
N PRO A 55 -3.79 -7.86 -25.08
CA PRO A 55 -3.78 -7.97 -26.54
C PRO A 55 -2.44 -7.56 -27.15
N PRO A 56 -2.05 -8.15 -28.30
CA PRO A 56 -0.94 -7.66 -29.07
C PRO A 56 -1.25 -6.26 -29.68
N PRO A 57 -0.22 -5.49 -30.07
CA PRO A 57 -0.39 -4.19 -30.69
C PRO A 57 -1.30 -4.24 -31.91
N GLY A 58 -2.31 -3.33 -31.95
CA GLY A 58 -3.26 -3.23 -33.07
C GLY A 58 -4.43 -4.22 -33.05
N SER A 59 -4.51 -5.10 -32.06
CA SER A 59 -5.67 -5.96 -31.83
C SER A 59 -6.75 -5.21 -31.04
N ASN A 60 -8.01 -5.45 -31.39
CA ASN A 60 -9.18 -4.97 -30.65
C ASN A 60 -9.82 -6.06 -29.79
N GLU A 61 -9.14 -7.20 -29.60
CA GLU A 61 -9.59 -8.31 -28.76
C GLU A 61 -8.51 -8.66 -27.75
N GLY A 62 -8.91 -8.82 -26.48
CA GLY A 62 -8.02 -9.18 -25.37
C GLY A 62 -8.54 -8.66 -24.04
N GLY A 63 -7.79 -8.92 -22.99
CA GLY A 63 -8.16 -8.58 -21.62
C GLY A 63 -6.97 -8.17 -20.76
N LEU A 64 -7.08 -8.41 -19.46
CA LEU A 64 -6.07 -8.07 -18.46
C LEU A 64 -5.77 -9.26 -17.52
N LEU A 65 -6.17 -10.48 -17.87
CA LEU A 65 -6.03 -11.66 -17.00
C LEU A 65 -4.59 -11.84 -16.49
N ASN A 66 -3.60 -11.83 -17.39
CA ASN A 66 -2.18 -11.98 -17.01
C ASN A 66 -1.72 -10.87 -16.07
N ALA A 67 -2.16 -9.63 -16.29
CA ALA A 67 -1.81 -8.49 -15.45
C ALA A 67 -2.51 -8.53 -14.07
N ILE A 68 -3.76 -8.97 -14.03
CA ILE A 68 -4.52 -9.17 -12.78
C ILE A 68 -3.84 -10.25 -11.92
N VAL A 69 -3.60 -11.43 -12.50
CA VAL A 69 -3.00 -12.56 -11.80
C VAL A 69 -1.60 -12.22 -11.32
N GLY A 70 -0.77 -11.61 -12.16
CA GLY A 70 0.58 -11.23 -11.76
C GLY A 70 0.61 -10.17 -10.65
N SER A 71 -0.30 -9.19 -10.69
CA SER A 71 -0.45 -8.22 -9.57
C SER A 71 -0.81 -8.92 -8.26
N ILE A 72 -1.76 -9.85 -8.28
CA ILE A 72 -2.17 -10.61 -7.11
C ILE A 72 -1.00 -11.40 -6.54
N ILE A 73 -0.29 -12.15 -7.40
CA ILE A 73 0.85 -12.99 -6.98
C ILE A 73 1.94 -12.14 -6.35
N MET A 74 2.41 -11.08 -7.05
CA MET A 74 3.50 -10.26 -6.54
C MET A 74 3.10 -9.49 -5.27
N THR A 75 1.86 -9.01 -5.17
CA THR A 75 1.37 -8.34 -3.96
C THR A 75 1.29 -9.31 -2.78
N ILE A 76 0.69 -10.49 -2.95
CA ILE A 76 0.57 -11.49 -1.88
C ILE A 76 1.96 -11.94 -1.40
N LEU A 77 2.88 -12.23 -2.31
CA LEU A 77 4.23 -12.65 -1.96
C LEU A 77 5.03 -11.50 -1.32
N GLY A 78 4.92 -10.29 -1.85
CA GLY A 78 5.60 -9.11 -1.30
C GLY A 78 5.13 -8.79 0.13
N VAL A 79 3.82 -8.82 0.36
CA VAL A 79 3.24 -8.66 1.70
C VAL A 79 3.57 -9.85 2.59
N GLY A 80 3.53 -11.08 2.05
CA GLY A 80 3.87 -12.30 2.77
C GLY A 80 5.30 -12.33 3.30
N ILE A 81 6.23 -11.65 2.61
CA ILE A 81 7.62 -11.47 3.06
C ILE A 81 7.73 -10.22 3.96
N GLY A 82 7.20 -9.09 3.51
CA GLY A 82 7.41 -7.81 4.16
C GLY A 82 6.66 -7.67 5.49
N ALA A 83 5.42 -8.17 5.59
CA ALA A 83 4.61 -8.00 6.79
C ALA A 83 5.16 -8.77 8.00
N PRO A 84 5.57 -10.04 7.93
CA PRO A 84 6.21 -10.71 9.06
C PRO A 84 7.48 -10.01 9.54
N ILE A 85 8.35 -9.59 8.62
CA ILE A 85 9.58 -8.86 8.95
C ILE A 85 9.22 -7.55 9.65
N GLY A 86 8.26 -6.80 9.11
CA GLY A 86 7.80 -5.54 9.70
C GLY A 86 7.16 -5.73 11.07
N LEU A 87 6.35 -6.78 11.27
CA LEU A 87 5.74 -7.12 12.56
C LEU A 87 6.81 -7.44 13.61
N PHE A 88 7.81 -8.25 13.28
CA PHE A 88 8.88 -8.59 14.21
C PHE A 88 9.74 -7.38 14.57
N ALA A 89 10.15 -6.61 13.58
CA ALA A 89 10.94 -5.40 13.80
C ALA A 89 10.17 -4.35 14.60
N GLY A 90 8.91 -4.06 14.26
CA GLY A 90 8.06 -3.14 15.00
C GLY A 90 7.79 -3.60 16.44
N THR A 91 7.64 -4.92 16.65
CA THR A 91 7.52 -5.49 18.00
C THR A 91 8.81 -5.29 18.81
N TYR A 92 9.95 -5.50 18.18
CA TYR A 92 11.23 -5.24 18.84
C TYR A 92 11.33 -3.77 19.29
N LEU A 93 11.00 -2.83 18.41
CA LEU A 93 11.03 -1.40 18.70
C LEU A 93 10.08 -1.01 19.85
N ALA A 94 8.86 -1.55 19.87
CA ALA A 94 7.84 -1.23 20.88
C ALA A 94 8.13 -1.86 22.23
N GLU A 95 8.56 -3.11 22.25
CA GLU A 95 8.59 -3.91 23.46
C GLU A 95 10.01 -4.08 24.05
N TYR A 96 11.06 -4.11 23.25
CA TYR A 96 12.42 -4.38 23.70
C TYR A 96 13.35 -3.15 23.65
N GLY A 97 13.11 -2.26 22.68
CA GLY A 97 14.07 -1.23 22.30
C GLY A 97 13.96 0.12 23.03
N LYS A 98 13.26 0.23 24.17
CA LYS A 98 12.95 1.56 24.77
C LYS A 98 14.17 2.44 25.12
N HIS A 99 15.36 1.86 25.33
CA HIS A 99 16.57 2.58 25.78
C HIS A 99 17.84 2.18 25.01
N ASP A 100 17.71 1.54 23.84
CA ASP A 100 18.84 1.02 23.08
C ASP A 100 19.20 1.93 21.89
N ARG A 101 20.53 2.11 21.66
CA ARG A 101 21.04 2.83 20.48
C ARG A 101 20.64 2.16 19.18
N LEU A 102 20.57 0.83 19.14
CA LEU A 102 20.12 0.07 17.98
C LEU A 102 18.69 0.47 17.55
N THR A 103 17.81 0.66 18.52
CA THR A 103 16.44 1.12 18.26
C THR A 103 16.39 2.47 17.55
N SER A 104 17.23 3.41 17.97
CA SER A 104 17.31 4.72 17.32
C SER A 104 17.80 4.61 15.87
N VAL A 105 18.76 3.73 15.62
CA VAL A 105 19.26 3.46 14.26
C VAL A 105 18.17 2.82 13.39
N ILE A 106 17.47 1.80 13.91
CA ILE A 106 16.40 1.13 13.15
C ILE A 106 15.27 2.10 12.84
N ARG A 107 14.83 2.94 13.79
CA ARG A 107 13.82 3.98 13.53
C ARG A 107 14.28 4.97 12.47
N PHE A 108 15.52 5.43 12.55
CA PHE A 108 16.09 6.34 11.57
C PHE A 108 16.11 5.73 10.16
N ILE A 109 16.55 4.48 10.02
CA ILE A 109 16.51 3.76 8.73
C ILE A 109 15.07 3.60 8.25
N ASN A 110 14.14 3.24 9.13
CA ASN A 110 12.73 3.09 8.81
C ASN A 110 12.11 4.40 8.31
N ASP A 111 12.41 5.52 8.95
CA ASP A 111 11.91 6.84 8.56
C ASP A 111 12.49 7.29 7.20
N ILE A 112 13.76 6.96 6.91
CA ILE A 112 14.36 7.16 5.58
C ILE A 112 13.61 6.34 4.53
N LEU A 113 13.34 5.06 4.77
CA LEU A 113 12.63 4.19 3.83
C LEU A 113 11.19 4.65 3.60
N LEU A 114 10.49 5.17 4.63
CA LEU A 114 9.15 5.73 4.50
C LEU A 114 9.11 7.02 3.66
N SER A 115 10.17 7.83 3.73
CA SER A 115 10.29 9.08 2.99
C SER A 115 10.88 8.91 1.59
N ALA A 116 11.52 7.77 1.32
CA ALA A 116 12.16 7.52 0.04
C ALA A 116 11.13 7.40 -1.10
N PRO A 117 11.35 8.05 -2.25
CA PRO A 117 10.56 7.80 -3.45
C PRO A 117 10.63 6.32 -3.84
N SER A 118 9.48 5.68 -4.13
CA SER A 118 9.42 4.24 -4.45
C SER A 118 10.26 3.84 -5.67
N ILE A 119 10.50 4.79 -6.59
CA ILE A 119 11.38 4.58 -7.75
C ILE A 119 12.82 4.26 -7.32
N ILE A 120 13.32 4.89 -6.25
CA ILE A 120 14.68 4.64 -5.73
C ILE A 120 14.79 3.21 -5.20
N ILE A 121 13.75 2.72 -4.53
CA ILE A 121 13.68 1.32 -4.08
C ILE A 121 13.72 0.37 -5.29
N GLY A 122 12.97 0.70 -6.36
CA GLY A 122 13.01 -0.04 -7.61
C GLY A 122 14.40 -0.11 -8.23
N LEU A 123 15.10 1.02 -8.31
CA LEU A 123 16.48 1.09 -8.83
C LEU A 123 17.49 0.35 -7.93
N PHE A 124 17.31 0.41 -6.61
CA PHE A 124 18.13 -0.36 -5.69
C PHE A 124 17.98 -1.87 -5.93
N ILE A 125 16.75 -2.37 -6.03
CA ILE A 125 16.47 -3.78 -6.31
C ILE A 125 16.93 -4.16 -7.72
N TYR A 126 16.84 -3.25 -8.70
CA TYR A 126 17.41 -3.46 -10.01
C TYR A 126 18.90 -3.77 -9.92
N GLY A 127 19.68 -2.90 -9.28
CA GLY A 127 21.11 -3.10 -9.12
C GLY A 127 21.48 -4.34 -8.28
N ALA A 128 20.73 -4.59 -7.20
CA ALA A 128 21.04 -5.65 -6.27
C ALA A 128 20.56 -7.05 -6.71
N ILE A 129 19.49 -7.15 -7.50
CA ILE A 129 18.84 -8.42 -7.84
C ILE A 129 18.76 -8.63 -9.36
N VAL A 130 18.22 -7.66 -10.12
CA VAL A 130 17.97 -7.83 -11.56
C VAL A 130 19.29 -7.97 -12.33
N VAL A 131 20.26 -7.14 -12.03
CA VAL A 131 21.57 -7.17 -12.69
C VAL A 131 22.32 -8.47 -12.41
N PRO A 132 22.47 -8.96 -11.17
CA PRO A 132 23.11 -10.24 -10.88
C PRO A 132 22.34 -11.46 -11.44
N MET A 133 20.99 -11.39 -11.53
CA MET A 133 20.18 -12.45 -12.12
C MET A 133 20.24 -12.46 -13.67
N GLY A 134 20.79 -11.41 -14.28
CA GLY A 134 20.87 -11.29 -15.73
C GLY A 134 19.55 -10.95 -16.43
N GLY A 135 18.50 -10.51 -15.69
CA GLY A 135 17.22 -10.17 -16.28
C GLY A 135 16.13 -9.76 -15.29
N PHE A 136 15.09 -9.12 -15.81
CA PHE A 136 13.91 -8.75 -15.05
C PHE A 136 13.10 -10.00 -14.62
N SER A 137 12.53 -9.97 -13.42
CA SER A 137 11.78 -11.09 -12.88
C SER A 137 10.67 -10.65 -11.92
N ALA A 138 9.61 -11.44 -11.85
CA ALA A 138 8.55 -11.27 -10.86
C ALA A 138 9.09 -11.39 -9.42
N PHE A 139 10.13 -12.20 -9.22
CA PHE A 139 10.83 -12.33 -7.94
C PHE A 139 11.45 -10.99 -7.51
N ALA A 140 12.18 -10.31 -8.39
CA ALA A 140 12.72 -8.98 -8.11
C ALA A 140 11.61 -7.97 -7.83
N GLY A 141 10.49 -8.00 -8.58
CA GLY A 141 9.30 -7.20 -8.31
C GLY A 141 8.69 -7.47 -6.93
N THR A 142 8.57 -8.72 -6.57
CA THR A 142 8.10 -9.15 -5.24
C THR A 142 8.98 -8.60 -4.12
N LEU A 143 10.30 -8.66 -4.27
CA LEU A 143 11.24 -8.12 -3.28
C LEU A 143 11.15 -6.58 -3.19
N ALA A 144 10.97 -5.90 -4.32
CA ALA A 144 10.76 -4.45 -4.32
C ALA A 144 9.49 -4.06 -3.53
N LEU A 145 8.39 -4.77 -3.74
CA LEU A 145 7.16 -4.57 -2.96
C LEU A 145 7.36 -4.92 -1.48
N ALA A 146 8.07 -5.99 -1.15
CA ALA A 146 8.37 -6.37 0.23
C ALA A 146 9.14 -5.27 0.97
N VAL A 147 10.16 -4.68 0.33
CA VAL A 147 10.95 -3.58 0.90
C VAL A 147 10.08 -2.35 1.19
N ILE A 148 9.07 -2.07 0.37
CA ILE A 148 8.12 -0.97 0.61
C ILE A 148 7.14 -1.30 1.75
N VAL A 149 6.72 -2.56 1.89
CA VAL A 149 5.81 -3.01 2.95
C VAL A 149 6.46 -2.93 4.32
N ILE A 150 7.73 -3.36 4.43
CA ILE A 150 8.45 -3.45 5.70
C ILE A 150 8.32 -2.18 6.54
N PRO A 151 8.73 -0.98 6.08
CA PRO A 151 8.74 0.20 6.92
C PRO A 151 7.33 0.66 7.34
N VAL A 152 6.32 0.43 6.50
CA VAL A 152 4.93 0.75 6.83
C VAL A 152 4.44 -0.14 7.96
N VAL A 153 4.71 -1.45 7.88
CA VAL A 153 4.29 -2.41 8.91
C VAL A 153 5.10 -2.24 10.19
N VAL A 154 6.41 -1.93 10.11
CA VAL A 154 7.24 -1.58 11.29
C VAL A 154 6.58 -0.44 12.05
N ARG A 155 6.31 0.67 11.37
CA ARG A 155 5.74 1.88 11.99
C ARG A 155 4.38 1.61 12.61
N THR A 156 3.47 1.01 11.84
CA THR A 156 2.12 0.72 12.35
C THR A 156 2.14 -0.27 13.51
N THR A 157 3.04 -1.24 13.50
CA THR A 157 3.20 -2.20 14.61
C THR A 157 3.72 -1.52 15.87
N GLU A 158 4.75 -0.70 15.75
CA GLU A 158 5.31 0.07 16.86
C GLU A 158 4.25 0.97 17.48
N ASP A 159 3.50 1.75 16.65
CA ASP A 159 2.47 2.66 17.11
C ASP A 159 1.32 1.90 17.80
N MET A 160 0.82 0.81 17.21
CA MET A 160 -0.28 0.04 17.78
C MET A 160 0.07 -0.69 19.08
N LEU A 161 1.27 -1.24 19.18
CA LEU A 161 1.75 -1.83 20.43
C LEU A 161 2.03 -0.75 21.50
N GLY A 162 2.47 0.45 21.08
CA GLY A 162 2.66 1.58 21.96
C GLY A 162 1.38 2.08 22.63
N LEU A 163 0.22 1.91 21.97
CA LEU A 163 -1.10 2.27 22.52
C LEU A 163 -1.59 1.31 23.62
N VAL A 164 -1.01 0.12 23.75
CA VAL A 164 -1.41 -0.84 24.80
C VAL A 164 -0.96 -0.29 26.17
N PRO A 165 -1.87 -0.16 27.16
CA PRO A 165 -1.54 0.40 28.46
C PRO A 165 -0.49 -0.43 29.24
N ASN A 166 0.50 0.24 29.87
CA ASN A 166 1.50 -0.43 30.70
C ASN A 166 0.90 -1.24 31.86
N PRO A 167 -0.13 -0.77 32.59
CA PRO A 167 -0.74 -1.55 33.67
C PRO A 167 -1.23 -2.95 33.24
N LEU A 168 -1.63 -3.10 31.96
CA LEU A 168 -2.04 -4.41 31.44
C LEU A 168 -0.85 -5.38 31.34
N ARG A 169 0.34 -4.87 30.96
CA ARG A 169 1.57 -5.64 30.90
C ARG A 169 2.09 -6.01 32.31
N GLU A 170 2.01 -5.05 33.21
CA GLU A 170 2.46 -5.19 34.61
C GLU A 170 1.61 -6.23 35.35
N ALA A 171 0.27 -6.18 35.18
CA ALA A 171 -0.64 -7.17 35.78
C ALA A 171 -0.35 -8.60 35.27
N ALA A 172 -0.08 -8.75 33.99
CA ALA A 172 0.29 -10.04 33.40
C ALA A 172 1.65 -10.54 33.94
N SER A 173 2.62 -9.64 34.11
CA SER A 173 3.93 -9.97 34.68
C SER A 173 3.85 -10.32 36.16
N ALA A 174 2.95 -9.66 36.93
CA ALA A 174 2.70 -9.99 38.35
C ALA A 174 2.10 -11.38 38.53
N LEU A 175 1.39 -11.92 37.52
CA LEU A 175 0.94 -13.31 37.48
C LEU A 175 2.01 -14.32 37.07
N GLY A 176 3.27 -13.89 36.97
CA GLY A 176 4.42 -14.77 36.65
C GLY A 176 4.57 -15.07 35.14
N LEU A 177 3.87 -14.39 34.26
CA LEU A 177 4.01 -14.61 32.81
C LEU A 177 5.38 -14.08 32.31
N PRO A 178 6.15 -14.88 31.57
CA PRO A 178 7.37 -14.40 30.93
C PRO A 178 7.06 -13.37 29.84
N ARG A 179 7.97 -12.44 29.60
CA ARG A 179 7.80 -11.30 28.68
C ARG A 179 7.28 -11.70 27.29
N SER A 180 7.78 -12.79 26.75
CA SER A 180 7.33 -13.31 25.45
C SER A 180 5.85 -13.69 25.43
N LEU A 181 5.32 -14.24 26.52
CA LEU A 181 3.90 -14.57 26.65
C LEU A 181 3.05 -13.31 26.89
N VAL A 182 3.56 -12.33 27.66
CA VAL A 182 2.90 -11.03 27.83
C VAL A 182 2.71 -10.36 26.45
N ILE A 183 3.77 -10.31 25.62
CA ILE A 183 3.67 -9.76 24.27
C ILE A 183 2.67 -10.54 23.43
N LYS A 184 2.82 -11.87 23.33
CA LYS A 184 2.02 -12.71 22.44
C LYS A 184 0.56 -12.81 22.86
N ARG A 185 0.25 -12.96 24.16
CA ARG A 185 -1.10 -13.21 24.66
C ARG A 185 -1.84 -11.94 25.08
N ILE A 186 -1.12 -10.90 25.49
CA ILE A 186 -1.74 -9.66 26.00
C ILE A 186 -1.58 -8.54 24.97
N ALA A 187 -0.35 -8.10 24.67
CA ALA A 187 -0.11 -6.95 23.81
C ALA A 187 -0.65 -7.16 22.39
N TYR A 188 -0.35 -8.30 21.75
CA TYR A 188 -0.86 -8.61 20.42
C TYR A 188 -2.38 -8.78 20.39
N ARG A 189 -3.00 -9.34 21.44
CA ARG A 189 -4.44 -9.43 21.52
C ARG A 189 -5.10 -8.07 21.65
N ALA A 190 -4.56 -7.20 22.47
CA ALA A 190 -5.04 -5.84 22.65
C ALA A 190 -4.89 -5.00 21.35
N ALA A 191 -3.74 -5.12 20.67
CA ALA A 191 -3.43 -4.37 19.44
C ALA A 191 -3.94 -5.04 18.15
N ARG A 192 -4.56 -6.23 18.20
CA ARG A 192 -4.84 -7.08 17.03
C ARG A 192 -5.57 -6.35 15.90
N ALA A 193 -6.60 -5.57 16.21
CA ALA A 193 -7.36 -4.84 15.21
C ALA A 193 -6.48 -3.84 14.46
N GLY A 194 -5.65 -3.07 15.19
CA GLY A 194 -4.72 -2.11 14.61
C GLY A 194 -3.62 -2.77 13.77
N LEU A 195 -3.08 -3.90 14.23
CA LEU A 195 -2.06 -4.65 13.49
C LEU A 195 -2.60 -5.19 12.16
N ILE A 196 -3.80 -5.80 12.15
CA ILE A 196 -4.44 -6.28 10.93
C ILE A 196 -4.74 -5.11 9.99
N THR A 197 -5.28 -4.02 10.50
CA THR A 197 -5.55 -2.81 9.72
C THR A 197 -4.26 -2.25 9.11
N GLY A 198 -3.16 -2.22 9.86
CA GLY A 198 -1.87 -1.77 9.37
C GLY A 198 -1.34 -2.61 8.20
N VAL A 199 -1.43 -3.93 8.30
CA VAL A 199 -1.04 -4.85 7.20
C VAL A 199 -1.95 -4.68 5.98
N LEU A 200 -3.26 -4.54 6.17
CA LEU A 200 -4.19 -4.32 5.06
C LEU A 200 -3.96 -2.98 4.36
N LEU A 201 -3.66 -1.91 5.12
CA LEU A 201 -3.32 -0.62 4.54
C LEU A 201 -1.98 -0.66 3.78
N ALA A 202 -0.97 -1.38 4.30
CA ALA A 202 0.27 -1.61 3.57
C ALA A 202 0.03 -2.39 2.28
N THR A 203 -0.84 -3.41 2.31
CA THR A 203 -1.26 -4.17 1.12
C THR A 203 -1.95 -3.28 0.08
N ALA A 204 -2.90 -2.47 0.52
CA ALA A 204 -3.62 -1.53 -0.34
C ALA A 204 -2.67 -0.53 -1.03
N ARG A 205 -1.65 -0.07 -0.30
CA ARG A 205 -0.61 0.81 -0.84
C ARG A 205 0.17 0.13 -1.96
N VAL A 206 0.72 -1.06 -1.73
CA VAL A 206 1.60 -1.72 -2.71
C VAL A 206 0.86 -2.32 -3.89
N ALA A 207 -0.45 -2.58 -3.78
CA ALA A 207 -1.28 -3.07 -4.88
C ALA A 207 -1.35 -2.11 -6.09
N GLY A 208 -1.11 -0.81 -5.86
CA GLY A 208 -1.06 0.22 -6.91
C GLY A 208 0.33 0.71 -7.29
N GLU A 209 1.40 0.13 -6.76
CA GLU A 209 2.77 0.59 -7.02
C GLU A 209 3.21 0.27 -8.45
N THR A 210 3.60 1.32 -9.19
CA THR A 210 4.03 1.23 -10.59
C THR A 210 5.54 1.36 -10.72
N ALA A 211 6.13 2.40 -10.13
CA ALA A 211 7.51 2.80 -10.36
C ALA A 211 8.54 1.69 -10.02
N PRO A 212 8.49 1.01 -8.89
CA PRO A 212 9.45 -0.04 -8.58
C PRO A 212 9.31 -1.26 -9.50
N LEU A 213 8.09 -1.57 -9.95
CA LEU A 213 7.84 -2.73 -10.82
C LEU A 213 8.33 -2.49 -12.27
N LEU A 214 8.37 -1.24 -12.73
CA LEU A 214 8.97 -0.88 -14.02
C LEU A 214 10.45 -1.27 -14.11
N PHE A 215 11.17 -1.22 -13.00
CA PHE A 215 12.61 -1.53 -12.95
C PHE A 215 12.92 -2.95 -12.48
N THR A 216 11.92 -3.76 -12.14
CA THR A 216 12.15 -5.09 -11.54
C THR A 216 11.40 -6.21 -12.21
N ALA A 217 10.07 -6.13 -12.35
CA ALA A 217 9.24 -7.15 -12.97
C ALA A 217 8.94 -6.88 -14.45
N LEU A 218 9.04 -5.61 -14.86
CA LEU A 218 8.63 -5.15 -16.19
C LEU A 218 7.17 -5.53 -16.51
N SER A 219 6.93 -5.94 -17.76
CA SER A 219 5.64 -6.46 -18.22
C SER A 219 5.87 -7.62 -19.18
N ASN A 220 4.86 -8.50 -19.29
CA ASN A 220 4.84 -9.60 -20.24
C ASN A 220 3.43 -9.73 -20.83
N GLN A 221 3.32 -9.80 -22.15
CA GLN A 221 2.02 -9.97 -22.82
C GLN A 221 1.49 -11.40 -22.69
N PHE A 222 2.40 -12.39 -22.46
CA PHE A 222 2.02 -13.77 -22.29
C PHE A 222 1.74 -14.10 -20.83
N PHE A 223 0.79 -14.98 -20.60
CA PHE A 223 0.51 -15.52 -19.27
C PHE A 223 1.70 -16.35 -18.79
N SER A 224 2.24 -16.03 -17.64
CA SER A 224 3.33 -16.78 -17.01
C SER A 224 3.16 -16.77 -15.50
N LEU A 225 3.40 -17.93 -14.87
CA LEU A 225 3.48 -18.08 -13.42
C LEU A 225 4.93 -18.25 -12.94
N ASP A 226 5.89 -18.17 -13.87
CA ASP A 226 7.31 -18.30 -13.57
C ASP A 226 7.84 -17.02 -12.91
N LEU A 227 8.15 -17.09 -11.63
CA LEU A 227 8.67 -15.97 -10.85
C LEU A 227 10.08 -15.54 -11.27
N THR A 228 10.81 -16.37 -11.99
CA THR A 228 12.16 -16.05 -12.48
C THR A 228 12.16 -15.21 -13.75
N LYS A 229 11.00 -15.05 -14.39
CA LYS A 229 10.82 -14.27 -15.62
C LYS A 229 9.99 -13.02 -15.39
N THR A 230 9.97 -12.16 -16.43
CA THR A 230 9.08 -11.00 -16.46
C THR A 230 7.61 -11.42 -16.30
N MET A 231 6.86 -10.71 -15.51
CA MET A 231 5.44 -10.96 -15.26
C MET A 231 4.65 -9.67 -15.42
N ALA A 232 3.52 -9.76 -16.13
CA ALA A 232 2.60 -8.66 -16.24
C ALA A 232 2.08 -8.24 -14.85
N ASN A 233 1.80 -6.96 -14.70
CA ASN A 233 1.12 -6.42 -13.54
C ASN A 233 0.24 -5.25 -13.96
N LEU A 234 -0.86 -5.04 -13.27
CA LEU A 234 -1.85 -4.02 -13.64
C LEU A 234 -1.25 -2.61 -13.69
N PRO A 235 -0.51 -2.13 -12.67
CA PRO A 235 0.02 -0.77 -12.69
C PRO A 235 0.94 -0.48 -13.88
N VAL A 236 1.87 -1.38 -14.19
CA VAL A 236 2.79 -1.21 -15.33
C VAL A 236 2.07 -1.38 -16.66
N THR A 237 1.12 -2.33 -16.75
CA THR A 237 0.31 -2.53 -17.96
C THR A 237 -0.52 -1.29 -18.27
N ILE A 238 -1.17 -0.69 -17.27
CA ILE A 238 -1.91 0.57 -17.41
C ILE A 238 -0.98 1.68 -17.91
N ASN A 239 0.20 1.82 -17.29
CA ASN A 239 1.17 2.84 -17.69
C ASN A 239 1.58 2.69 -19.17
N ASN A 240 1.84 1.46 -19.62
CA ASN A 240 2.20 1.18 -21.01
C ASN A 240 1.03 1.45 -21.98
N PHE A 241 -0.20 1.08 -21.58
CA PHE A 241 -1.38 1.21 -22.41
C PHE A 241 -1.82 2.67 -22.58
N VAL A 242 -1.72 3.49 -21.54
CA VAL A 242 -2.01 4.94 -21.61
C VAL A 242 -1.08 5.66 -22.58
N GLN A 243 0.19 5.25 -22.67
CA GLN A 243 1.19 5.86 -23.55
C GLN A 243 1.11 5.35 -24.99
N SER A 244 0.25 4.37 -25.26
CA SER A 244 0.12 3.74 -26.56
C SER A 244 -0.80 4.56 -27.51
N PRO A 245 -0.61 4.49 -28.83
CA PRO A 245 -1.50 5.13 -29.79
C PRO A 245 -2.85 4.38 -29.98
N TYR A 246 -2.96 3.14 -29.47
CA TYR A 246 -4.12 2.28 -29.70
C TYR A 246 -5.28 2.60 -28.75
N GLU A 247 -6.44 2.96 -29.29
CA GLU A 247 -7.63 3.36 -28.50
C GLU A 247 -8.14 2.21 -27.63
N TYR A 248 -8.11 0.97 -28.12
CA TYR A 248 -8.52 -0.21 -27.36
C TYR A 248 -7.63 -0.42 -26.10
N TRP A 249 -6.31 -0.19 -26.22
CA TRP A 249 -5.41 -0.26 -25.09
C TRP A 249 -5.68 0.84 -24.05
N LYS A 250 -6.00 2.05 -24.50
CA LYS A 250 -6.39 3.14 -23.59
C LYS A 250 -7.69 2.80 -22.85
N GLN A 251 -8.66 2.17 -23.53
CA GLN A 251 -9.87 1.70 -22.89
C GLN A 251 -9.59 0.63 -21.83
N LEU A 252 -8.73 -0.36 -22.13
CA LEU A 252 -8.28 -1.36 -21.15
C LEU A 252 -7.51 -0.70 -19.99
N ALA A 253 -6.74 0.36 -20.24
CA ALA A 253 -6.06 1.11 -19.17
C ALA A 253 -7.06 1.76 -18.21
N TRP A 254 -8.14 2.38 -18.70
CA TRP A 254 -9.21 2.92 -17.85
C TRP A 254 -9.88 1.82 -17.02
N THR A 255 -10.17 0.69 -17.63
CA THR A 255 -10.76 -0.47 -16.94
C THR A 255 -9.82 -1.03 -15.89
N GLY A 256 -8.52 -1.18 -16.20
CA GLY A 256 -7.50 -1.62 -15.26
C GLY A 256 -7.34 -0.66 -14.07
N ALA A 257 -7.36 0.66 -14.33
CA ALA A 257 -7.32 1.68 -13.29
C ALA A 257 -8.56 1.62 -12.38
N LEU A 258 -9.75 1.37 -12.94
CA LEU A 258 -10.97 1.15 -12.17
C LEU A 258 -10.85 -0.11 -11.29
N LEU A 259 -10.34 -1.21 -11.82
CA LEU A 259 -10.15 -2.47 -11.06
C LEU A 259 -9.18 -2.29 -9.88
N ILE A 260 -8.05 -1.62 -10.08
CA ILE A 260 -7.12 -1.31 -8.98
C ILE A 260 -7.82 -0.44 -7.93
N THR A 261 -8.50 0.62 -8.36
CA THR A 261 -9.18 1.54 -7.45
C THR A 261 -10.23 0.83 -6.61
N LEU A 262 -11.05 -0.03 -7.23
CA LEU A 262 -12.06 -0.82 -6.51
C LEU A 262 -11.41 -1.83 -5.55
N THR A 263 -10.33 -2.48 -5.96
CA THR A 263 -9.58 -3.42 -5.10
C THR A 263 -9.00 -2.71 -3.88
N VAL A 264 -8.32 -1.58 -4.08
CA VAL A 264 -7.75 -0.77 -3.00
C VAL A 264 -8.84 -0.23 -2.09
N LEU A 265 -9.97 0.22 -2.65
CA LEU A 265 -11.13 0.68 -1.87
C LEU A 265 -11.72 -0.46 -1.03
N ALA A 266 -11.90 -1.65 -1.61
CA ALA A 266 -12.39 -2.82 -0.88
C ALA A 266 -11.45 -3.22 0.27
N LEU A 267 -10.14 -3.22 0.05
CA LEU A 267 -9.14 -3.46 1.09
C LEU A 267 -9.21 -2.41 2.21
N ASN A 268 -9.34 -1.14 1.87
CA ASN A 268 -9.45 -0.05 2.84
C ASN A 268 -10.76 -0.13 3.67
N ILE A 269 -11.88 -0.44 3.01
CA ILE A 269 -13.17 -0.64 3.72
C ILE A 269 -13.07 -1.86 4.61
N GLY A 270 -12.55 -2.99 4.11
CA GLY A 270 -12.33 -4.20 4.90
C GLY A 270 -11.46 -3.94 6.14
N ALA A 271 -10.36 -3.18 5.99
CA ALA A 271 -9.50 -2.78 7.09
C ALA A 271 -10.26 -1.98 8.16
N ARG A 272 -11.11 -1.03 7.75
CA ARG A 272 -11.92 -0.21 8.67
C ARG A 272 -12.99 -1.02 9.39
N VAL A 273 -13.71 -1.89 8.69
CA VAL A 273 -14.76 -2.75 9.29
C VAL A 273 -14.14 -3.68 10.33
N LEU A 274 -13.06 -4.37 10.01
CA LEU A 274 -12.34 -5.24 10.94
C LEU A 274 -11.76 -4.47 12.15
N GLY A 275 -11.39 -3.20 11.97
CA GLY A 275 -10.95 -2.33 13.04
C GLY A 275 -12.09 -1.85 13.95
N ALA A 276 -13.27 -1.56 13.40
CA ALA A 276 -14.41 -0.98 14.12
C ALA A 276 -15.19 -1.99 14.98
N GLU A 277 -15.36 -3.24 14.51
CA GLU A 277 -16.18 -4.25 15.21
C GLU A 277 -15.70 -4.62 16.62
N ARG A 278 -14.53 -4.19 17.06
CA ARG A 278 -13.93 -4.53 18.36
C ARG A 278 -13.82 -3.38 19.35
N THR A 279 -14.17 -2.17 18.96
CA THR A 279 -14.25 -1.03 19.88
C THR A 279 -15.58 -1.04 20.66
N MET A 280 -16.53 -1.88 20.27
CA MET A 280 -17.87 -1.96 20.86
C MET A 280 -18.13 -3.24 21.70
N LYS A 281 -17.13 -4.01 22.03
CA LYS A 281 -17.16 -5.12 22.99
C LYS A 281 -16.03 -4.96 24.00
#